data_e13921ed12ab933d142356824b3a7398
#
_entry.id   e13921ed12ab933d142356824b3a7398
#
_cell.length_a   1.000
_cell.length_b   1.000
_cell.length_c   1.000
_cell.angle_alpha   90.00
_cell.angle_beta   90.00
_cell.angle_gamma   90.00
#
_symmetry.space_group_name_H-M   'P 1'
#
loop_
_entity.id
_entity.type
_entity.pdbx_description
1 polymer ?
#
loop_
_entity_poly.entity_id
_entity_poly.type
_entity_poly.pdbx_seq_one_letter_code
_entity_poly.pdbx_strand_id
1 'polypeptide(L)'
;DYNQESSWIYDRLAYVARQLNGQFYDFDLSGFDEHFQYTIYNGSENGHYTWHIDSGTNSAPRKFTMVLQLSNPEEYEGGDLEILTSANPTQIAKERGLIAAFPSYTLHRVTPVTSGVRKTLVIWVCGPKFK
;
A
#
# COMPACT_ATOMS: atom_id res chain seq x y z
N ASP A 1 10.70 -0.32 11.85
CA ASP A 1 10.46 -0.61 13.26
C ASP A 1 9.97 0.64 13.99
N TYR A 2 9.14 0.44 15.01
CA TYR A 2 8.73 1.54 15.88
C TYR A 2 9.84 1.84 16.88
N ASN A 3 10.33 3.08 16.81
CA ASN A 3 11.32 3.58 17.78
C ASN A 3 11.16 5.11 17.89
N GLN A 4 12.00 5.75 18.71
CA GLN A 4 11.88 7.18 18.97
C GLN A 4 12.04 8.01 17.68
N GLU A 5 12.90 7.60 16.76
CA GLU A 5 13.12 8.32 15.50
C GLU A 5 11.99 8.12 14.50
N SER A 6 11.35 6.95 14.51
CA SER A 6 10.30 6.61 13.54
C SER A 6 8.88 6.78 14.10
N SER A 7 8.73 7.07 15.38
CA SER A 7 7.41 7.14 16.02
C SER A 7 6.48 8.14 15.34
N TRP A 8 6.98 9.24 14.83
CA TRP A 8 6.16 10.25 14.16
C TRP A 8 5.50 9.69 12.88
N ILE A 9 6.20 8.80 12.16
CA ILE A 9 5.66 8.15 10.96
C ILE A 9 4.52 7.21 11.35
N TYR A 10 4.73 6.39 12.37
CA TYR A 10 3.71 5.47 12.86
C TYR A 10 2.47 6.23 13.36
N ASP A 11 2.68 7.30 14.13
CA ASP A 11 1.58 8.10 14.66
C ASP A 11 0.78 8.77 13.55
N ARG A 12 1.48 9.31 12.55
CA ARG A 12 0.85 9.95 11.39
C ARG A 12 0.03 8.95 10.59
N LEU A 13 0.62 7.80 10.30
CA LEU A 13 -0.06 6.77 9.51
C LEU A 13 -1.19 6.11 10.29
N ALA A 14 -1.07 5.98 11.60
CA ALA A 14 -2.17 5.51 12.44
C ALA A 14 -3.35 6.50 12.40
N TYR A 15 -3.07 7.79 12.43
CA TYR A 15 -4.11 8.80 12.29
C TYR A 15 -4.81 8.70 10.94
N VAL A 16 -4.05 8.61 9.85
CA VAL A 16 -4.62 8.46 8.50
C VAL A 16 -5.45 7.18 8.40
N ALA A 17 -4.95 6.08 8.95
CA ALA A 17 -5.67 4.80 8.93
C ALA A 17 -7.00 4.91 9.66
N ARG A 18 -7.04 5.56 10.82
CA ARG A 18 -8.28 5.75 11.56
C ARG A 18 -9.28 6.63 10.80
N GLN A 19 -8.79 7.69 10.16
CA GLN A 19 -9.64 8.57 9.36
C GLN A 19 -10.24 7.84 8.17
N LEU A 20 -9.43 7.08 7.43
CA LEU A 20 -9.90 6.30 6.29
C LEU A 20 -10.87 5.21 6.71
N ASN A 21 -10.58 4.53 7.80
CA ASN A 21 -11.46 3.48 8.29
C ASN A 21 -12.81 4.02 8.71
N GLY A 22 -12.84 5.11 9.46
CA GLY A 22 -14.08 5.73 9.91
C GLY A 22 -14.92 6.28 8.77
N GLN A 23 -14.28 6.73 7.70
CA GLN A 23 -14.96 7.34 6.55
C GLN A 23 -15.42 6.32 5.52
N PHE A 24 -14.64 5.26 5.26
CA PHE A 24 -14.88 4.37 4.11
C PHE A 24 -15.13 2.91 4.46
N TYR A 25 -14.51 2.36 5.51
CA TYR A 25 -14.47 0.92 5.70
C TYR A 25 -15.22 0.43 6.93
N ASP A 26 -15.10 1.14 8.03
CA ASP A 26 -15.67 0.77 9.33
C ASP A 26 -15.30 -0.67 9.74
N PHE A 27 -14.07 -1.07 9.49
CA PHE A 27 -13.54 -2.36 9.92
C PHE A 27 -13.17 -2.34 11.41
N ASP A 28 -13.22 -3.49 12.04
CA ASP A 28 -12.61 -3.67 13.36
C ASP A 28 -11.09 -3.73 13.18
N LEU A 29 -10.35 -2.87 13.87
CA LEU A 29 -8.90 -2.77 13.71
C LEU A 29 -8.20 -3.07 15.03
N SER A 30 -7.06 -3.77 14.94
CA SER A 30 -6.14 -3.96 16.07
C SER A 30 -4.87 -3.11 15.94
N GLY A 31 -4.55 -2.63 14.73
CA GLY A 31 -3.40 -1.76 14.50
C GLY A 31 -2.44 -2.29 13.45
N PHE A 32 -1.16 -1.97 13.62
CA PHE A 32 -0.10 -2.41 12.73
C PHE A 32 0.60 -3.61 13.35
N ASP A 33 0.19 -4.81 12.94
CA ASP A 33 0.78 -6.05 13.46
C ASP A 33 2.03 -6.46 12.67
N GLU A 34 2.31 -5.78 11.55
CA GLU A 34 3.46 -6.04 10.69
C GLU A 34 4.30 -4.77 10.56
N HIS A 35 5.60 -4.95 10.29
CA HIS A 35 6.49 -3.84 9.98
C HIS A 35 6.06 -3.19 8.66
N PHE A 36 6.28 -1.88 8.55
CA PHE A 36 6.08 -1.19 7.28
C PHE A 36 7.10 -1.70 6.26
N GLN A 37 6.65 -1.93 5.05
CA GLN A 37 7.51 -2.47 3.99
C GLN A 37 7.97 -1.36 3.05
N TYR A 38 9.26 -1.07 3.07
CA TYR A 38 9.88 -0.18 2.10
C TYR A 38 10.16 -0.99 0.85
N THR A 39 9.53 -0.63 -0.27
CA THR A 39 9.66 -1.38 -1.53
C THR A 39 10.31 -0.53 -2.58
N ILE A 40 11.29 -1.12 -3.27
CA ILE A 40 12.03 -0.48 -4.37
C ILE A 40 11.82 -1.31 -5.63
N TYR A 41 11.33 -0.65 -6.68
CA TYR A 41 11.16 -1.26 -8.01
C TYR A 41 12.14 -0.58 -8.97
N ASN A 42 13.10 -1.35 -9.49
CA ASN A 42 14.13 -0.85 -10.39
C ASN A 42 13.74 -1.06 -11.85
N GLY A 43 13.86 -0.02 -12.67
CA GLY A 43 13.64 -0.12 -14.11
C GLY A 43 14.63 -1.03 -14.81
N SER A 44 15.88 -1.10 -14.31
CA SER A 44 16.90 -1.99 -14.84
C SER A 44 16.53 -3.47 -14.72
N GLU A 45 15.64 -3.81 -13.80
CA GLU A 45 15.19 -5.17 -13.55
C GLU A 45 13.73 -5.39 -13.95
N ASN A 46 13.08 -4.39 -14.56
CA ASN A 46 11.65 -4.39 -14.83
C ASN A 46 10.82 -4.74 -13.60
N GLY A 47 11.19 -4.14 -12.46
CA GLY A 47 10.55 -4.41 -11.18
C GLY A 47 9.05 -4.25 -11.27
N HIS A 48 8.33 -5.24 -10.78
CA HIS A 48 6.87 -5.27 -10.83
C HIS A 48 6.30 -6.20 -9.76
N TYR A 49 4.98 -6.16 -9.62
CA TYR A 49 4.24 -7.10 -8.78
C TYR A 49 2.94 -7.43 -9.51
N THR A 50 2.81 -8.67 -9.94
CA THR A 50 1.64 -9.11 -10.72
C THR A 50 0.35 -9.12 -9.87
N TRP A 51 -0.78 -9.33 -10.51
CA TRP A 51 -2.10 -9.33 -9.85
C TRP A 51 -2.11 -10.22 -8.61
N HIS A 52 -2.49 -9.65 -7.48
CA HIS A 52 -2.58 -10.37 -6.20
C HIS A 52 -3.53 -9.66 -5.23
N ILE A 53 -3.85 -10.35 -4.15
CA ILE A 53 -4.53 -9.77 -2.99
C ILE A 53 -3.59 -9.86 -1.79
N ASP A 54 -3.81 -9.00 -0.81
CA ASP A 54 -2.95 -8.94 0.39
C ASP A 54 -3.51 -9.74 1.56
N SER A 55 -4.76 -10.18 1.47
CA SER A 55 -5.42 -10.91 2.56
C SER A 55 -5.34 -12.42 2.36
N GLY A 56 -5.45 -13.18 3.45
CA GLY A 56 -5.68 -14.62 3.42
C GLY A 56 -4.45 -15.50 3.29
N THR A 57 -3.24 -14.95 3.28
CA THR A 57 -2.02 -15.73 2.98
C THR A 57 -1.07 -15.92 4.15
N ASN A 58 -1.31 -15.27 5.28
CA ASN A 58 -0.43 -15.37 6.44
C ASN A 58 -1.21 -15.27 7.75
N SER A 59 -0.46 -15.28 8.85
CA SER A 59 -1.05 -15.26 10.20
C SER A 59 -1.64 -13.91 10.59
N ALA A 60 -1.22 -12.82 9.96
CA ALA A 60 -1.72 -11.48 10.28
C ALA A 60 -2.96 -11.16 9.46
N PRO A 61 -4.13 -10.97 10.10
CA PRO A 61 -5.35 -10.67 9.33
C PRO A 61 -5.36 -9.22 8.89
N ARG A 62 -4.90 -8.98 7.69
CA ARG A 62 -4.85 -7.67 7.06
C ARG A 62 -6.25 -7.22 6.66
N LYS A 63 -6.67 -6.04 7.10
CA LYS A 63 -7.97 -5.46 6.80
C LYS A 63 -7.91 -4.53 5.60
N PHE A 64 -6.97 -3.60 5.62
CA PHE A 64 -6.73 -2.75 4.45
C PHE A 64 -5.26 -2.41 4.29
N THR A 65 -4.92 -2.05 3.07
CA THR A 65 -3.56 -1.74 2.64
C THR A 65 -3.48 -0.26 2.34
N MET A 66 -2.40 0.37 2.78
CA MET A 66 -2.04 1.73 2.37
C MET A 66 -0.71 1.69 1.65
N VAL A 67 -0.61 2.39 0.52
CA VAL A 67 0.63 2.52 -0.24
C VAL A 67 0.98 3.99 -0.30
N LEU A 68 2.09 4.35 0.35
CA LEU A 68 2.60 5.72 0.34
C LEU A 68 3.63 5.87 -0.77
N GLN A 69 3.37 6.77 -1.71
CA GLN A 69 4.27 7.08 -2.82
C GLN A 69 5.42 7.95 -2.30
N LEU A 70 6.65 7.45 -2.41
CA LEU A 70 7.85 8.17 -1.96
C LEU A 70 8.61 8.83 -3.10
N SER A 71 8.48 8.30 -4.33
CA SER A 71 9.14 8.85 -5.51
C SER A 71 8.31 9.95 -6.16
N ASN A 72 8.98 10.93 -6.76
CA ASN A 72 8.33 11.84 -7.70
C ASN A 72 7.99 11.10 -8.99
N PRO A 73 6.87 11.44 -9.67
CA PRO A 73 6.50 10.76 -10.91
C PRO A 73 7.53 10.91 -12.03
N GLU A 74 8.35 11.97 -11.99
CA GLU A 74 9.40 12.19 -12.99
C GLU A 74 10.61 11.27 -12.81
N GLU A 75 10.73 10.59 -11.69
CA GLU A 75 11.89 9.75 -11.37
C GLU A 75 11.83 8.37 -12.04
N TYR A 76 10.67 7.99 -12.60
CA TYR A 76 10.52 6.66 -13.19
C TYR A 76 9.41 6.64 -14.25
N GLU A 77 9.46 5.61 -15.10
CA GLU A 77 8.42 5.32 -16.09
C GLU A 77 7.87 3.92 -15.85
N GLY A 78 6.60 3.74 -16.20
CA GLY A 78 5.87 2.51 -15.87
C GLY A 78 5.54 2.45 -14.38
N GLY A 79 5.51 1.26 -13.81
CA GLY A 79 5.28 1.09 -12.38
C GLY A 79 3.93 1.63 -11.93
N ASP A 80 2.89 1.40 -12.73
CA ASP A 80 1.53 1.85 -12.40
C ASP A 80 0.93 0.93 -11.35
N LEU A 81 0.44 1.51 -10.25
CA LEU A 81 -0.40 0.79 -9.32
C LEU A 81 -1.82 0.77 -9.89
N GLU A 82 -2.32 -0.40 -10.16
CA GLU A 82 -3.66 -0.60 -10.72
C GLU A 82 -4.49 -1.45 -9.78
N ILE A 83 -5.74 -1.04 -9.60
CA ILE A 83 -6.70 -1.71 -8.73
C ILE A 83 -7.86 -2.20 -9.60
N LEU A 84 -8.26 -3.46 -9.41
CA LEU A 84 -9.34 -4.06 -10.16
C LEU A 84 -10.55 -4.27 -9.25
N THR A 85 -11.52 -3.37 -9.36
CA THR A 85 -12.80 -3.46 -8.63
C THR A 85 -13.99 -3.63 -9.59
N SER A 86 -13.72 -3.58 -10.90
CA SER A 86 -14.73 -3.71 -11.94
C SER A 86 -14.08 -4.37 -13.15
N ALA A 87 -14.72 -4.30 -14.32
CA ALA A 87 -14.22 -4.93 -15.54
C ALA A 87 -12.87 -4.37 -16.00
N ASN A 88 -12.61 -3.09 -15.71
CA ASN A 88 -11.36 -2.42 -16.14
C ASN A 88 -10.55 -1.97 -14.93
N PRO A 89 -9.21 -2.12 -14.98
CA PRO A 89 -8.36 -1.62 -13.90
C PRO A 89 -8.41 -0.11 -13.77
N THR A 90 -8.32 0.37 -12.53
CA THR A 90 -8.17 1.79 -12.22
C THR A 90 -6.72 2.07 -11.89
N GLN A 91 -6.09 2.97 -12.64
CA GLN A 91 -4.73 3.41 -12.38
C GLN A 91 -4.73 4.49 -11.30
N ILE A 92 -3.89 4.30 -10.29
CA ILE A 92 -3.73 5.28 -9.21
C ILE A 92 -2.77 6.38 -9.65
N ALA A 93 -3.11 7.62 -9.29
CA ALA A 93 -2.26 8.78 -9.60
C ALA A 93 -0.88 8.65 -8.98
N LYS A 94 0.12 9.18 -9.67
CA LYS A 94 1.53 9.13 -9.25
C LYS A 94 1.92 10.49 -8.67
N GLU A 95 1.70 10.67 -7.37
CA GLU A 95 2.13 11.88 -6.67
C GLU A 95 2.95 11.51 -5.46
N ARG A 96 4.07 12.18 -5.26
CA ARG A 96 4.87 12.01 -4.06
C ARG A 96 4.07 12.41 -2.83
N GLY A 97 4.03 11.52 -1.84
CA GLY A 97 3.25 11.74 -0.63
C GLY A 97 1.80 11.28 -0.71
N LEU A 98 1.33 10.86 -1.90
CA LEU A 98 -0.02 10.33 -2.06
C LEU A 98 -0.12 8.98 -1.35
N ILE A 99 -1.20 8.78 -0.61
CA ILE A 99 -1.55 7.49 -0.02
C ILE A 99 -2.71 6.90 -0.79
N ALA A 100 -2.47 5.74 -1.41
CA ALA A 100 -3.54 4.93 -1.97
C ALA A 100 -3.97 3.92 -0.92
N ALA A 101 -5.25 3.77 -0.70
CA ALA A 101 -5.78 2.83 0.29
C ALA A 101 -6.88 1.99 -0.33
N PHE A 102 -6.88 0.71 -0.01
CA PHE A 102 -7.90 -0.23 -0.48
C PHE A 102 -8.01 -1.41 0.49
N PRO A 103 -9.18 -2.05 0.57
CA PRO A 103 -9.31 -3.28 1.36
C PRO A 103 -8.29 -4.31 0.91
N SER A 104 -7.71 -5.05 1.85
CA SER A 104 -6.61 -5.99 1.53
C SER A 104 -7.06 -7.15 0.65
N TYR A 105 -8.37 -7.40 0.53
CA TYR A 105 -8.91 -8.41 -0.39
C TYR A 105 -9.05 -7.89 -1.84
N THR A 106 -8.70 -6.64 -2.11
CA THR A 106 -8.82 -6.04 -3.45
C THR A 106 -7.69 -6.51 -4.34
N LEU A 107 -8.04 -6.97 -5.55
CA LEU A 107 -7.06 -7.38 -6.55
C LEU A 107 -6.31 -6.15 -7.08
N HIS A 108 -5.01 -6.21 -7.07
CA HIS A 108 -4.17 -5.08 -7.51
C HIS A 108 -2.83 -5.56 -8.05
N ARG A 109 -2.15 -4.68 -8.77
CA ARG A 109 -0.80 -4.97 -9.31
C ARG A 109 0.01 -3.69 -9.43
N VAL A 110 1.33 -3.87 -9.59
CA VAL A 110 2.25 -2.82 -10.03
C VAL A 110 2.81 -3.25 -11.38
N THR A 111 2.55 -2.48 -12.44
CA THR A 111 3.08 -2.77 -13.76
C THR A 111 4.59 -2.58 -13.79
N PRO A 112 5.32 -3.21 -14.75
CA PRO A 112 6.77 -3.09 -14.76
C PRO A 112 7.27 -1.64 -14.83
N VAL A 113 8.25 -1.33 -13.99
CA VAL A 113 9.02 -0.07 -14.09
C VAL A 113 9.99 -0.25 -15.24
N THR A 114 9.92 0.62 -16.23
CA THR A 114 10.72 0.50 -17.46
C THR A 114 11.97 1.36 -17.42
N SER A 115 11.97 2.42 -16.63
CA SER A 115 13.16 3.25 -16.39
C SER A 115 13.06 3.90 -15.02
N GLY A 116 14.20 4.25 -14.45
CA GLY A 116 14.26 4.89 -13.14
C GLY A 116 13.97 3.95 -11.99
N VAL A 117 13.57 4.52 -10.86
CA VAL A 117 13.33 3.77 -9.61
C VAL A 117 12.05 4.27 -8.97
N ARG A 118 11.15 3.34 -8.67
CA ARG A 118 9.93 3.61 -7.91
C ARG A 118 10.11 3.14 -6.47
N LYS A 119 9.82 4.03 -5.52
CA LYS A 119 9.94 3.74 -4.08
C LYS A 119 8.62 3.99 -3.39
N THR A 120 8.19 3.03 -2.58
CA THR A 120 6.95 3.12 -1.82
C THR A 120 7.13 2.57 -0.41
N LEU A 121 6.25 3.00 0.48
CA LEU A 121 6.08 2.38 1.79
C LEU A 121 4.72 1.72 1.82
N VAL A 122 4.69 0.42 2.08
CA VAL A 122 3.45 -0.35 2.17
C VAL A 122 3.13 -0.58 3.64
N ILE A 123 1.90 -0.26 4.01
CA ILE A 123 1.41 -0.37 5.38
C ILE A 123 0.17 -1.26 5.37
N TRP A 124 0.19 -2.33 6.18
CA TRP A 124 -0.97 -3.16 6.39
C TRP A 124 -1.61 -2.85 7.74
N VAL A 125 -2.90 -2.53 7.70
CA VAL A 125 -3.69 -2.29 8.91
C VAL A 125 -4.48 -3.56 9.18
N CYS A 126 -4.29 -4.10 10.38
CA CYS A 126 -4.79 -5.42 10.76
C CYS A 126 -5.97 -5.32 11.73
N GLY A 127 -6.70 -6.42 11.85
CA GLY A 127 -7.82 -6.56 12.77
C GLY A 127 -8.25 -8.01 12.86
N PRO A 128 -9.34 -8.29 13.61
CA PRO A 128 -9.88 -9.65 13.68
C PRO A 128 -10.31 -10.14 12.30
N LYS A 129 -10.31 -11.44 12.11
CA LYS A 129 -10.78 -12.03 10.85
C LYS A 129 -12.19 -11.57 10.53
N PHE A 130 -12.50 -11.42 9.27
CA PHE A 130 -13.87 -11.17 8.82
C PHE A 130 -14.76 -12.35 9.21
N LYS A 131 -15.97 -12.02 9.61
CA LYS A 131 -16.96 -13.04 9.98
C LYS A 131 -17.72 -13.52 8.75
#